data_693575b31569bfa76749f92b22c5352d
#
_entry.id   693575b31569bfa76749f92b22c5352d
#
_cell.length_a   1.000
_cell.length_b   1.000
_cell.length_c   1.000
_cell.angle_alpha   90.00
_cell.angle_beta   90.00
_cell.angle_gamma   90.00
#
_symmetry.space_group_name_H-M   'P 1'
#
loop_
_entity.id
_entity.type
_entity.pdbx_description
1 polymer ?
#
loop_
_entity_poly.entity_id
_entity_poly.type
_entity_poly.pdbx_seq_one_letter_code
_entity_poly.pdbx_strand_id
1 'polypeptide(L)'
;APWLDRELSFPEFEKAVHAVADYLRHNGHPKVQVRISRTMMKEGQMAVAIEGLTPRSADYADVPVVEPLIHVKRFEVTGVTRLSPDELKAILEPWEGKELSIADMQKPAEAIAGAIRAKGYPLAQAFLPPQRVDGGTLACRVQEGVIDGSVASGGIVTSGADKRIRPEVVARVLAEGAPAGQPLDGEALERSLLVANELPGVKKIKANLAPGSQPGTTQVEAQVEEGRLVTGNVWADNYGNHYTGSGRLSVAANLNSPTGYGDLWTLTASKSSGMTSGRFGAIVPVGSRGGRVGASYSEVSMDFAGQVIPVNLDGKARVASVFASYPLHRSATSNVLLSGSYDAKSLQHNIEGSTDSDRQISLFTLGLLGDGLDRFGGTYSWNLSLASGSADLSGNAANALRDNIGARTDGHFTKTNYAVSRLAPIGGAGSPWSWYAALSGQLAGNNLDPAEKFQLGGPNGVRAYPVGEAFGDSGYLANLELRRSLGST
;
A
#
# COMPACT_ATOMS: atom_id res chain seq x y z
N ALA A 1 35.13 0.68 52.39
CA ALA A 1 34.04 0.89 53.35
C ALA A 1 33.35 -0.45 53.60
N PRO A 2 32.88 -0.76 54.85
CA PRO A 2 32.40 -2.08 55.20
C PRO A 2 31.09 -2.50 54.52
N TRP A 3 30.50 -1.66 53.68
CA TRP A 3 29.24 -1.86 52.99
C TRP A 3 29.32 -1.89 51.44
N LEU A 4 30.53 -1.84 50.88
CA LEU A 4 30.70 -1.96 49.43
C LEU A 4 30.73 -3.42 48.98
N ASP A 5 30.14 -3.70 47.84
CA ASP A 5 30.16 -5.00 47.15
C ASP A 5 29.44 -6.17 47.89
N ARG A 6 28.40 -5.89 48.64
CA ARG A 6 27.54 -6.92 49.25
C ARG A 6 26.07 -6.51 49.27
N GLU A 7 25.19 -7.45 49.25
CA GLU A 7 23.75 -7.20 49.48
C GLU A 7 23.50 -6.74 50.92
N LEU A 8 22.81 -5.61 51.05
CA LEU A 8 22.47 -5.02 52.35
C LEU A 8 20.96 -5.17 52.61
N SER A 9 20.60 -5.57 53.83
CA SER A 9 19.23 -5.42 54.29
C SER A 9 18.86 -3.95 54.49
N PHE A 10 17.56 -3.62 54.47
CA PHE A 10 17.10 -2.23 54.63
C PHE A 10 17.66 -1.54 55.91
N PRO A 11 17.70 -2.20 57.10
CA PRO A 11 18.33 -1.60 58.27
C PRO A 11 19.82 -1.40 58.17
N GLU A 12 20.55 -2.24 57.43
CA GLU A 12 21.99 -2.06 57.19
C GLU A 12 22.27 -0.96 56.20
N PHE A 13 21.41 -0.79 55.20
CA PHE A 13 21.47 0.33 54.25
C PHE A 13 21.21 1.67 54.95
N GLU A 14 20.21 1.73 55.86
CA GLU A 14 19.91 2.90 56.67
C GLU A 14 21.11 3.29 57.53
N LYS A 15 21.76 2.32 58.16
CA LYS A 15 23.01 2.56 58.93
C LYS A 15 24.14 3.09 58.07
N ALA A 16 24.30 2.55 56.84
CA ALA A 16 25.29 3.04 55.90
C ALA A 16 25.04 4.49 55.48
N VAL A 17 23.79 4.84 55.24
CA VAL A 17 23.36 6.22 54.90
C VAL A 17 23.62 7.18 56.06
N HIS A 18 23.33 6.80 57.30
CA HIS A 18 23.66 7.63 58.47
C HIS A 18 25.15 7.82 58.65
N ALA A 19 25.95 6.76 58.44
CA ALA A 19 27.40 6.84 58.54
C ALA A 19 28.00 7.79 57.49
N VAL A 20 27.47 7.81 56.28
CA VAL A 20 27.85 8.78 55.23
C VAL A 20 27.48 10.21 55.63
N ALA A 21 26.28 10.41 56.23
CA ALA A 21 25.86 11.74 56.72
C ALA A 21 26.77 12.23 57.81
N ASP A 22 27.12 11.40 58.76
CA ASP A 22 28.00 11.74 59.91
C ASP A 22 29.42 12.03 59.43
N TYR A 23 29.94 11.23 58.51
CA TYR A 23 31.26 11.47 57.87
C TYR A 23 31.29 12.85 57.21
N LEU A 24 30.29 13.21 56.43
CA LEU A 24 30.20 14.48 55.73
C LEU A 24 30.11 15.64 56.72
N ARG A 25 29.33 15.51 57.82
CA ARG A 25 29.22 16.54 58.89
C ARG A 25 30.55 16.79 59.61
N HIS A 26 31.34 15.73 59.85
CA HIS A 26 32.64 15.85 60.48
C HIS A 26 33.72 16.39 59.54
N ASN A 27 33.53 16.30 58.24
CA ASN A 27 34.46 16.77 57.21
C ASN A 27 34.06 18.12 56.60
N GLY A 28 33.40 19.00 57.36
CA GLY A 28 33.15 20.37 56.96
C GLY A 28 31.81 20.70 56.31
N HIS A 29 30.85 19.77 56.36
CA HIS A 29 29.51 19.99 55.86
C HIS A 29 28.42 19.81 56.95
N PRO A 30 28.39 20.73 57.96
CA PRO A 30 27.51 20.53 59.16
C PRO A 30 26.02 20.56 58.87
N LYS A 31 25.59 21.09 57.73
CA LYS A 31 24.18 21.19 57.31
C LYS A 31 23.70 20.05 56.40
N VAL A 32 24.55 19.03 56.14
CA VAL A 32 24.21 17.92 55.27
C VAL A 32 23.08 17.08 55.83
N GLN A 33 22.04 16.91 55.05
CA GLN A 33 20.97 15.98 55.24
C GLN A 33 21.01 14.92 54.16
N VAL A 34 20.91 13.66 54.56
CA VAL A 34 20.88 12.52 53.62
C VAL A 34 19.50 11.90 53.75
N ARG A 35 18.80 11.83 52.62
CA ARG A 35 17.42 11.24 52.56
C ARG A 35 17.40 10.04 51.64
N ILE A 36 16.69 9.01 52.05
CA ILE A 36 16.42 7.85 51.21
C ILE A 36 15.15 8.15 50.40
N SER A 37 15.29 8.19 49.07
CA SER A 37 14.14 8.39 48.21
C SER A 37 13.45 7.06 47.96
N ARG A 38 12.20 6.93 48.41
CA ARG A 38 11.35 5.73 48.11
C ARG A 38 10.86 5.67 46.68
N THR A 39 11.03 6.72 45.89
CA THR A 39 10.46 6.85 44.53
C THR A 39 11.38 6.28 43.43
N MET A 40 12.61 5.90 43.76
CA MET A 40 13.58 5.37 42.79
C MET A 40 14.01 3.93 43.15
N MET A 41 13.07 3.05 43.44
CA MET A 41 13.32 1.61 43.44
C MET A 41 13.06 1.05 42.04
N LYS A 42 14.06 1.02 41.19
CA LYS A 42 14.08 0.21 39.96
C LYS A 42 15.29 -0.73 40.04
N GLU A 43 15.01 -2.00 39.83
CA GLU A 43 16.06 -3.01 39.59
C GLU A 43 17.07 -3.24 40.72
N GLY A 44 16.63 -3.17 41.99
CA GLY A 44 17.52 -3.44 43.12
C GLY A 44 18.48 -2.32 43.49
N GLN A 45 18.35 -1.15 42.88
CA GLN A 45 19.16 0.05 43.21
C GLN A 45 18.34 1.04 44.04
N MET A 46 18.92 1.48 45.15
CA MET A 46 18.36 2.55 45.99
C MET A 46 19.13 3.86 45.79
N ALA A 47 18.42 4.92 45.45
CA ALA A 47 19.01 6.24 45.34
C ALA A 47 18.99 6.98 46.68
N VAL A 48 20.10 7.62 47.02
CA VAL A 48 20.26 8.47 48.21
C VAL A 48 20.44 9.89 47.76
N ALA A 49 19.56 10.78 48.20
CA ALA A 49 19.69 12.21 47.94
C ALA A 49 20.50 12.85 49.11
N ILE A 50 21.57 13.58 48.76
CA ILE A 50 22.40 14.33 49.69
C ILE A 50 22.13 15.81 49.49
N GLU A 51 21.52 16.48 50.47
CA GLU A 51 21.21 17.90 50.44
C GLU A 51 22.09 18.66 51.41
N GLY A 52 22.42 19.93 51.13
CA GLY A 52 23.18 20.80 52.02
C GLY A 52 24.68 20.66 51.96
N LEU A 53 25.21 20.06 50.87
CA LEU A 53 26.63 20.17 50.53
C LEU A 53 26.92 21.65 50.19
N THR A 54 27.65 22.33 51.08
CA THR A 54 28.21 23.66 50.71
C THR A 54 29.37 23.40 49.72
N PRO A 55 29.38 24.02 48.53
CA PRO A 55 30.55 23.95 47.67
C PRO A 55 31.72 24.50 48.43
N ARG A 56 32.78 23.71 48.65
CA ARG A 56 34.07 24.20 49.02
C ARG A 56 34.59 25.01 47.82
N SER A 57 34.95 26.27 48.08
CA SER A 57 35.42 27.23 47.10
C SER A 57 36.29 26.63 45.99
N ALA A 58 35.93 26.97 44.78
CA ALA A 58 36.74 27.26 43.55
C ALA A 58 37.96 26.41 43.12
N ASP A 59 38.41 25.40 43.86
CA ASP A 59 39.65 24.68 43.50
C ASP A 59 39.41 23.31 42.80
N TYR A 60 38.18 22.96 42.49
CA TYR A 60 37.84 21.76 41.72
C TYR A 60 37.29 22.05 40.29
N ALA A 61 37.47 23.31 39.86
CA ALA A 61 36.92 23.70 38.56
C ALA A 61 37.65 23.21 37.33
N ASP A 62 38.83 22.57 37.48
CA ASP A 62 39.66 22.18 36.35
C ASP A 62 40.46 20.87 36.57
N VAL A 63 39.82 19.83 37.10
CA VAL A 63 40.33 18.49 36.81
C VAL A 63 39.67 18.09 35.54
N PRO A 64 40.37 18.06 34.39
CA PRO A 64 39.77 17.49 33.18
C PRO A 64 39.43 16.04 33.51
N VAL A 65 38.18 15.68 33.37
CA VAL A 65 37.77 14.27 33.38
C VAL A 65 38.47 13.66 32.17
N VAL A 66 39.63 13.13 32.38
CA VAL A 66 40.35 12.37 31.35
C VAL A 66 39.55 11.10 31.16
N GLU A 67 38.65 11.10 30.19
CA GLU A 67 37.97 9.88 29.80
C GLU A 67 39.01 8.86 29.39
N PRO A 68 39.01 7.66 29.95
CA PRO A 68 40.00 6.65 29.58
C PRO A 68 39.84 6.34 28.08
N LEU A 69 40.92 6.55 27.33
CA LEU A 69 41.00 6.16 25.93
C LEU A 69 41.42 4.71 25.86
N ILE A 70 40.73 3.94 25.04
CA ILE A 70 40.98 2.51 24.82
C ILE A 70 41.44 2.33 23.37
N HIS A 71 42.56 1.68 23.17
CA HIS A 71 43.06 1.36 21.83
C HIS A 71 42.28 0.20 21.23
N VAL A 72 41.46 0.49 20.20
CA VAL A 72 40.64 -0.51 19.49
C VAL A 72 41.33 -0.90 18.20
N LYS A 73 41.90 -2.11 18.15
CA LYS A 73 42.56 -2.64 16.95
C LYS A 73 41.57 -3.10 15.89
N ARG A 74 40.49 -3.75 16.32
CA ARG A 74 39.48 -4.31 15.43
C ARG A 74 38.12 -4.48 16.15
N PHE A 75 37.07 -4.56 15.35
CA PHE A 75 35.75 -4.91 15.82
C PHE A 75 35.39 -6.36 15.46
N GLU A 76 34.82 -7.10 16.40
CA GLU A 76 34.22 -8.41 16.14
C GLU A 76 32.70 -8.26 16.16
N VAL A 77 32.11 -8.25 14.95
CA VAL A 77 30.66 -8.00 14.79
C VAL A 77 29.92 -9.30 14.58
N THR A 78 28.88 -9.51 15.37
CA THR A 78 28.03 -10.70 15.28
C THR A 78 26.56 -10.31 15.04
N GLY A 79 25.79 -11.19 14.35
CA GLY A 79 24.36 -10.99 14.10
C GLY A 79 24.04 -10.12 12.87
N VAL A 80 25.01 -9.83 12.02
CA VAL A 80 24.80 -9.10 10.75
C VAL A 80 24.51 -10.09 9.63
N THR A 81 23.39 -9.90 8.94
CA THR A 81 23.02 -10.67 7.73
C THR A 81 22.75 -9.76 6.52
N ARG A 82 22.55 -8.45 6.74
CA ARG A 82 22.11 -7.49 5.72
C ARG A 82 23.21 -6.59 5.17
N LEU A 83 24.43 -6.71 5.69
CA LEU A 83 25.60 -6.06 5.12
C LEU A 83 26.58 -7.12 4.62
N SER A 84 27.21 -6.84 3.49
CA SER A 84 28.32 -7.67 3.02
C SER A 84 29.57 -7.44 3.89
N PRO A 85 30.53 -8.39 3.90
CA PRO A 85 31.80 -8.20 4.63
C PRO A 85 32.54 -6.93 4.22
N ASP A 86 32.51 -6.57 2.93
CA ASP A 86 33.18 -5.37 2.43
C ASP A 86 32.48 -4.07 2.89
N GLU A 87 31.16 -4.03 2.91
CA GLU A 87 30.38 -2.91 3.44
C GLU A 87 30.64 -2.74 4.94
N LEU A 88 30.63 -3.84 5.70
CA LEU A 88 30.90 -3.83 7.13
C LEU A 88 32.32 -3.31 7.42
N LYS A 89 33.30 -3.78 6.64
CA LYS A 89 34.70 -3.32 6.75
C LYS A 89 34.79 -1.82 6.45
N ALA A 90 34.18 -1.33 5.38
CA ALA A 90 34.21 0.09 5.04
C ALA A 90 33.57 0.98 6.11
N ILE A 91 32.53 0.49 6.83
CA ILE A 91 31.91 1.20 7.94
C ILE A 91 32.85 1.27 9.15
N LEU A 92 33.61 0.22 9.43
CA LEU A 92 34.46 0.11 10.62
C LEU A 92 35.83 0.71 10.45
N GLU A 93 36.40 0.73 9.24
CA GLU A 93 37.73 1.24 8.90
C GLU A 93 38.07 2.62 9.54
N PRO A 94 37.11 3.60 9.59
CA PRO A 94 37.38 4.88 10.24
C PRO A 94 37.66 4.80 11.74
N TRP A 95 37.36 3.69 12.39
CA TRP A 95 37.44 3.51 13.84
C TRP A 95 38.51 2.50 14.29
N GLU A 96 38.96 1.64 13.38
CA GLU A 96 39.98 0.65 13.68
C GLU A 96 41.39 1.27 13.81
N GLY A 97 42.19 0.73 14.71
CA GLY A 97 43.53 1.21 14.99
C GLY A 97 43.60 2.54 15.76
N LYS A 98 42.48 3.02 16.32
CA LYS A 98 42.37 4.29 17.02
C LYS A 98 42.18 4.14 18.53
N GLU A 99 42.53 5.19 19.26
CA GLU A 99 42.14 5.35 20.66
C GLU A 99 40.74 5.99 20.74
N LEU A 100 39.81 5.29 21.35
CA LEU A 100 38.41 5.72 21.46
C LEU A 100 38.02 5.93 22.92
N SER A 101 37.28 6.99 23.22
CA SER A 101 36.58 7.13 24.47
C SER A 101 35.41 6.15 24.58
N ILE A 102 34.88 5.92 25.78
CA ILE A 102 33.71 5.06 25.98
C ILE A 102 32.48 5.56 25.15
N ALA A 103 32.34 6.87 25.06
CA ALA A 103 31.28 7.48 24.23
C ALA A 103 31.50 7.25 22.73
N ASP A 104 32.78 7.32 22.27
CA ASP A 104 33.09 7.13 20.85
C ASP A 104 32.99 5.67 20.41
N MET A 105 33.16 4.71 21.32
CA MET A 105 33.04 3.28 21.02
C MET A 105 31.62 2.90 20.55
N GLN A 106 30.59 3.65 20.91
CA GLN A 106 29.21 3.38 20.48
C GLN A 106 28.94 3.85 19.05
N LYS A 107 29.71 4.80 18.53
CA LYS A 107 29.52 5.36 17.18
C LYS A 107 29.63 4.32 16.06
N PRO A 108 30.63 3.40 16.05
CA PRO A 108 30.68 2.32 15.07
C PRO A 108 29.44 1.40 15.09
N ALA A 109 28.94 1.06 16.28
CA ALA A 109 27.72 0.27 16.41
C ALA A 109 26.52 1.01 15.80
N GLU A 110 26.35 2.30 16.12
CA GLU A 110 25.28 3.12 15.54
C GLU A 110 25.43 3.28 14.02
N ALA A 111 26.65 3.39 13.50
CA ALA A 111 26.92 3.44 12.06
C ALA A 111 26.48 2.13 11.36
N ILE A 112 26.78 0.96 11.95
CA ILE A 112 26.32 -0.33 11.45
C ILE A 112 24.78 -0.40 11.44
N ALA A 113 24.14 -0.08 12.57
CA ALA A 113 22.68 -0.08 12.67
C ALA A 113 22.05 0.92 11.68
N GLY A 114 22.63 2.10 11.53
CA GLY A 114 22.21 3.11 10.55
C GLY A 114 22.28 2.62 9.11
N ALA A 115 23.36 1.93 8.75
CA ALA A 115 23.53 1.35 7.42
C ALA A 115 22.47 0.26 7.12
N ILE A 116 22.16 -0.58 8.11
CA ILE A 116 21.11 -1.61 7.97
C ILE A 116 19.74 -0.95 7.86
N ARG A 117 19.43 0.08 8.68
CA ARG A 117 18.18 0.84 8.58
C ARG A 117 18.03 1.52 7.23
N ALA A 118 19.12 2.08 6.67
CA ALA A 118 19.12 2.68 5.34
C ALA A 118 18.82 1.67 4.21
N LYS A 119 19.06 0.37 4.45
CA LYS A 119 18.68 -0.72 3.54
C LYS A 119 17.23 -1.20 3.71
N GLY A 120 16.42 -0.50 4.53
CA GLY A 120 14.99 -0.83 4.69
C GLY A 120 14.65 -1.70 5.91
N TYR A 121 15.60 -1.96 6.83
CA TYR A 121 15.37 -2.75 8.05
C TYR A 121 15.28 -1.85 9.29
N PRO A 122 14.12 -1.24 9.57
CA PRO A 122 13.99 -0.13 10.53
C PRO A 122 14.25 -0.53 11.99
N LEU A 123 14.14 -1.80 12.32
CA LEU A 123 14.32 -2.31 13.68
C LEU A 123 15.77 -2.67 14.02
N ALA A 124 16.71 -2.50 13.09
CA ALA A 124 18.11 -2.83 13.32
C ALA A 124 18.71 -1.98 14.43
N GLN A 125 19.30 -2.66 15.41
CA GLN A 125 20.03 -2.10 16.53
C GLN A 125 21.39 -2.75 16.63
N ALA A 126 22.40 -1.99 17.05
CA ALA A 126 23.71 -2.52 17.36
C ALA A 126 24.18 -1.95 18.70
N PHE A 127 24.80 -2.77 19.49
CA PHE A 127 25.26 -2.39 20.82
C PHE A 127 26.52 -3.17 21.21
N LEU A 128 27.25 -2.60 22.14
CA LEU A 128 28.42 -3.22 22.73
C LEU A 128 27.97 -3.95 24.01
N PRO A 129 28.06 -5.28 24.07
CA PRO A 129 27.74 -6.01 25.29
C PRO A 129 28.77 -5.66 26.39
N PRO A 130 28.43 -5.82 27.68
CA PRO A 130 29.41 -5.71 28.76
C PRO A 130 30.59 -6.65 28.50
N GLN A 131 31.81 -6.12 28.37
CA GLN A 131 32.99 -6.88 27.98
C GLN A 131 34.28 -6.27 28.54
N ARG A 132 35.33 -7.08 28.60
CA ARG A 132 36.69 -6.60 28.75
C ARG A 132 37.34 -6.49 27.38
N VAL A 133 38.01 -5.39 27.11
CA VAL A 133 38.73 -5.20 25.85
C VAL A 133 40.11 -5.84 25.97
N ASP A 134 40.21 -7.12 25.68
CA ASP A 134 41.47 -7.85 25.71
C ASP A 134 42.12 -7.81 24.32
N GLY A 135 43.39 -7.39 24.26
CA GLY A 135 44.15 -7.33 23.01
C GLY A 135 43.65 -6.30 21.98
N GLY A 136 42.77 -5.37 22.37
CA GLY A 136 42.22 -4.34 21.47
C GLY A 136 41.09 -4.80 20.56
N THR A 137 40.45 -5.94 20.81
CA THR A 137 39.27 -6.40 20.08
C THR A 137 37.99 -5.96 20.84
N LEU A 138 37.09 -5.28 20.13
CA LEU A 138 35.82 -4.82 20.67
C LEU A 138 34.67 -5.59 20.03
N ALA A 139 33.93 -6.38 20.84
CA ALA A 139 32.77 -7.10 20.36
C ALA A 139 31.56 -6.16 20.18
N CYS A 140 30.90 -6.27 19.05
CA CYS A 140 29.66 -5.57 18.72
C CYS A 140 28.59 -6.58 18.34
N ARG A 141 27.43 -6.49 18.95
CA ARG A 141 26.28 -7.36 18.63
C ARG A 141 25.22 -6.55 17.89
N VAL A 142 24.78 -7.11 16.77
CA VAL A 142 23.70 -6.54 15.96
C VAL A 142 22.45 -7.39 16.14
N GLN A 143 21.32 -6.72 16.31
CA GLN A 143 19.97 -7.29 16.30
C GLN A 143 19.21 -6.63 15.17
N GLU A 144 18.85 -7.41 14.15
CA GLU A 144 18.20 -6.89 12.93
C GLU A 144 16.67 -6.80 13.07
N GLY A 145 16.11 -7.13 14.25
CA GLY A 145 14.67 -7.09 14.49
C GLY A 145 13.91 -8.18 13.74
N VAL A 146 14.18 -9.43 14.09
CA VAL A 146 13.62 -10.63 13.46
C VAL A 146 12.15 -10.82 13.88
N ILE A 147 11.30 -11.20 12.93
CA ILE A 147 9.89 -11.54 13.21
C ILE A 147 9.83 -12.86 13.99
N ASP A 148 9.04 -12.86 15.06
CA ASP A 148 8.89 -14.01 15.96
C ASP A 148 8.22 -15.20 15.24
N GLY A 149 8.97 -16.27 15.03
CA GLY A 149 8.48 -17.50 14.41
C GLY A 149 7.89 -18.52 15.37
N SER A 150 7.97 -18.27 16.68
CA SER A 150 7.53 -19.22 17.71
C SER A 150 6.03 -19.19 17.99
N VAL A 151 5.33 -18.14 17.54
CA VAL A 151 3.87 -18.01 17.69
C VAL A 151 3.16 -18.77 16.57
N ALA A 152 2.07 -19.44 16.87
CA ALA A 152 1.28 -20.22 15.90
C ALA A 152 0.84 -19.41 14.65
N SER A 153 0.78 -18.09 14.76
CA SER A 153 0.46 -17.14 13.69
C SER A 153 1.70 -16.64 12.93
N GLY A 154 2.89 -17.19 13.18
CA GLY A 154 4.12 -16.74 12.52
C GLY A 154 4.50 -15.30 12.83
N GLY A 155 4.24 -14.81 14.04
CA GLY A 155 4.55 -13.45 14.47
C GLY A 155 3.50 -12.39 14.07
N ILE A 156 2.37 -12.80 13.49
CA ILE A 156 1.26 -11.90 13.17
C ILE A 156 0.10 -12.17 14.13
N VAL A 157 -0.27 -11.19 14.93
CA VAL A 157 -1.42 -11.25 15.84
C VAL A 157 -2.52 -10.33 15.30
N THR A 158 -3.67 -10.92 14.98
CA THR A 158 -4.82 -10.15 14.46
C THR A 158 -5.91 -10.02 15.52
N SER A 159 -6.52 -8.85 15.62
CA SER A 159 -7.66 -8.57 16.50
C SER A 159 -8.73 -7.76 15.78
N GLY A 160 -9.99 -7.83 16.25
CA GLY A 160 -11.10 -7.08 15.67
C GLY A 160 -11.65 -7.63 14.35
N ALA A 161 -11.07 -8.69 13.79
CA ALA A 161 -11.54 -9.41 12.61
C ALA A 161 -12.34 -10.67 13.00
N ASP A 162 -13.28 -10.51 13.91
CA ASP A 162 -14.03 -11.64 14.51
C ASP A 162 -15.49 -11.69 14.06
N LYS A 163 -15.95 -10.69 13.30
CA LYS A 163 -17.34 -10.56 12.90
C LYS A 163 -17.64 -11.18 11.55
N ARG A 164 -16.82 -10.86 10.55
CA ARG A 164 -17.06 -11.31 9.17
C ARG A 164 -15.78 -11.71 8.46
N ILE A 165 -14.76 -10.85 8.49
CA ILE A 165 -13.47 -11.14 7.84
C ILE A 165 -12.72 -12.15 8.67
N ARG A 166 -12.25 -13.21 8.03
CA ARG A 166 -11.47 -14.26 8.68
C ARG A 166 -10.09 -13.73 9.05
N PRO A 167 -9.69 -13.81 10.31
CA PRO A 167 -8.38 -13.33 10.77
C PRO A 167 -7.20 -13.91 9.98
N GLU A 168 -7.32 -15.17 9.56
CA GLU A 168 -6.29 -15.89 8.82
C GLU A 168 -6.05 -15.31 7.41
N VAL A 169 -7.05 -14.67 6.81
CA VAL A 169 -6.92 -14.00 5.50
C VAL A 169 -6.02 -12.78 5.66
N VAL A 170 -6.27 -11.96 6.66
CA VAL A 170 -5.46 -10.77 6.96
C VAL A 170 -4.05 -11.19 7.38
N ALA A 171 -3.93 -12.15 8.29
CA ALA A 171 -2.64 -12.66 8.76
C ALA A 171 -1.78 -13.20 7.62
N ARG A 172 -2.36 -13.94 6.67
CA ARG A 172 -1.67 -14.46 5.48
C ARG A 172 -1.10 -13.35 4.61
N VAL A 173 -1.86 -12.27 4.39
CA VAL A 173 -1.40 -11.12 3.61
C VAL A 173 -0.27 -10.39 4.32
N LEU A 174 -0.39 -10.18 5.63
CA LEU A 174 0.64 -9.50 6.42
C LEU A 174 1.92 -10.33 6.57
N ALA A 175 1.81 -11.64 6.67
CA ALA A 175 2.95 -12.56 6.74
C ALA A 175 3.83 -12.54 5.47
N GLU A 176 3.30 -12.10 4.33
CA GLU A 176 4.10 -11.88 3.12
C GLU A 176 5.12 -10.74 3.29
N GLY A 177 4.76 -9.68 4.01
CA GLY A 177 5.66 -8.56 4.30
C GLY A 177 6.45 -8.71 5.60
N ALA A 178 6.07 -9.64 6.46
CA ALA A 178 6.71 -9.90 7.74
C ALA A 178 6.87 -11.42 7.96
N PRO A 179 7.70 -12.10 7.14
CA PRO A 179 7.85 -13.55 7.22
C PRO A 179 8.57 -13.95 8.51
N ALA A 180 8.04 -14.98 9.18
CA ALA A 180 8.56 -15.50 10.43
C ALA A 180 10.05 -15.90 10.33
N GLY A 181 10.83 -15.56 11.34
CA GLY A 181 12.26 -15.86 11.40
C GLY A 181 13.15 -15.00 10.50
N GLN A 182 12.60 -13.99 9.82
CA GLN A 182 13.36 -13.06 8.99
C GLN A 182 13.40 -11.67 9.62
N PRO A 183 14.45 -10.87 9.36
CA PRO A 183 14.47 -9.45 9.70
C PRO A 183 13.32 -8.71 9.03
N LEU A 184 12.68 -7.80 9.76
CA LEU A 184 11.56 -7.02 9.27
C LEU A 184 12.02 -6.03 8.20
N ASP A 185 11.53 -6.23 6.99
CA ASP A 185 11.66 -5.28 5.87
C ASP A 185 10.49 -4.29 5.92
N GLY A 186 10.80 -3.00 6.06
CA GLY A 186 9.79 -1.93 6.20
C GLY A 186 8.95 -1.75 4.94
N GLU A 187 9.56 -1.83 3.75
CA GLU A 187 8.85 -1.68 2.47
C GLU A 187 7.93 -2.88 2.19
N ALA A 188 8.40 -4.09 2.51
CA ALA A 188 7.59 -5.29 2.35
C ALA A 188 6.39 -5.29 3.32
N LEU A 189 6.57 -4.85 4.57
CA LEU A 189 5.46 -4.69 5.52
C LEU A 189 4.48 -3.62 5.06
N GLU A 190 4.96 -2.45 4.61
CA GLU A 190 4.11 -1.39 4.07
C GLU A 190 3.26 -1.91 2.90
N ARG A 191 3.88 -2.58 1.93
CA ARG A 191 3.18 -3.20 0.81
C ARG A 191 2.09 -4.16 1.28
N SER A 192 2.39 -5.05 2.22
CA SER A 192 1.42 -6.02 2.73
C SER A 192 0.28 -5.35 3.49
N LEU A 193 0.55 -4.28 4.23
CA LEU A 193 -0.47 -3.47 4.89
C LEU A 193 -1.40 -2.77 3.89
N LEU A 194 -0.85 -2.22 2.80
CA LEU A 194 -1.64 -1.62 1.73
C LEU A 194 -2.56 -2.66 1.08
N VAL A 195 -2.03 -3.84 0.74
CA VAL A 195 -2.82 -4.94 0.16
C VAL A 195 -3.91 -5.41 1.14
N ALA A 196 -3.58 -5.56 2.42
CA ALA A 196 -4.55 -5.98 3.43
C ALA A 196 -5.66 -4.93 3.65
N ASN A 197 -5.33 -3.63 3.62
CA ASN A 197 -6.32 -2.55 3.70
C ASN A 197 -7.25 -2.48 2.48
N GLU A 198 -6.84 -3.01 1.33
CA GLU A 198 -7.64 -3.06 0.10
C GLU A 198 -8.58 -4.28 0.04
N LEU A 199 -8.54 -5.17 1.01
CA LEU A 199 -9.46 -6.31 1.05
C LEU A 199 -10.90 -5.80 1.25
N PRO A 200 -11.84 -6.20 0.38
CA PRO A 200 -13.25 -5.88 0.57
C PRO A 200 -13.72 -6.29 1.96
N GLY A 201 -14.42 -5.38 2.62
CA GLY A 201 -14.89 -5.60 3.99
C GLY A 201 -13.91 -5.13 5.08
N VAL A 202 -12.69 -4.78 4.75
CA VAL A 202 -11.78 -4.03 5.63
C VAL A 202 -12.06 -2.54 5.49
N LYS A 203 -12.22 -1.84 6.59
CA LYS A 203 -12.28 -0.37 6.61
C LYS A 203 -10.91 0.21 6.86
N LYS A 204 -10.17 -0.36 7.82
CA LYS A 204 -8.82 0.06 8.19
C LYS A 204 -8.12 -1.03 8.98
N ILE A 205 -6.82 -1.19 8.72
CA ILE A 205 -5.91 -1.97 9.55
C ILE A 205 -4.90 -1.01 10.18
N LYS A 206 -4.75 -1.11 11.51
CA LYS A 206 -3.67 -0.48 12.26
C LYS A 206 -2.71 -1.57 12.65
N ALA A 207 -1.45 -1.45 12.29
CA ALA A 207 -0.41 -2.37 12.69
C ALA A 207 0.54 -1.68 13.69
N ASN A 208 0.85 -2.37 14.76
CA ASN A 208 1.85 -1.99 15.75
C ASN A 208 2.92 -3.08 15.80
N LEU A 209 4.12 -2.68 16.13
CA LEU A 209 5.20 -3.61 16.41
C LEU A 209 5.30 -3.79 17.94
N ALA A 210 5.25 -5.02 18.40
CA ALA A 210 5.39 -5.38 19.81
C ALA A 210 6.59 -6.31 20.00
N PRO A 211 7.16 -6.38 21.21
CA PRO A 211 8.19 -7.37 21.53
C PRO A 211 7.69 -8.79 21.26
N GLY A 212 8.52 -9.62 20.65
CA GLY A 212 8.23 -11.04 20.48
C GLY A 212 8.47 -11.84 21.75
N SER A 213 8.28 -13.14 21.66
CA SER A 213 8.45 -14.08 22.80
C SER A 213 9.92 -14.32 23.17
N GLN A 214 10.85 -14.04 22.28
CA GLN A 214 12.29 -14.18 22.45
C GLN A 214 12.98 -12.82 22.44
N PRO A 215 14.06 -12.60 23.19
CA PRO A 215 14.84 -11.37 23.11
C PRO A 215 15.35 -11.11 21.68
N GLY A 216 15.15 -9.89 21.16
CA GLY A 216 15.54 -9.52 19.81
C GLY A 216 14.56 -9.92 18.71
N THR A 217 13.42 -10.52 19.07
CA THR A 217 12.32 -10.77 18.13
C THR A 217 11.19 -9.76 18.29
N THR A 218 10.41 -9.59 17.24
CA THR A 218 9.29 -8.65 17.14
C THR A 218 8.08 -9.36 16.57
N GLN A 219 6.89 -9.01 17.03
CA GLN A 219 5.62 -9.44 16.44
C GLN A 219 4.85 -8.24 15.87
N VAL A 220 4.05 -8.50 14.85
CA VAL A 220 3.15 -7.51 14.24
C VAL A 220 1.74 -7.70 14.81
N GLU A 221 1.25 -6.71 15.54
CA GLU A 221 -0.11 -6.68 16.06
C GLU A 221 -0.99 -5.87 15.10
N ALA A 222 -1.88 -6.54 14.40
CA ALA A 222 -2.80 -5.94 13.44
C ALA A 222 -4.21 -5.83 14.00
N GLN A 223 -4.67 -4.62 14.26
CA GLN A 223 -6.05 -4.34 14.64
C GLN A 223 -6.87 -4.06 13.39
N VAL A 224 -7.85 -4.92 13.09
CA VAL A 224 -8.72 -4.83 11.92
C VAL A 224 -10.02 -4.14 12.30
N GLU A 225 -10.33 -3.03 11.64
CA GLU A 225 -11.64 -2.40 11.68
C GLU A 225 -12.45 -2.84 10.44
N GLU A 226 -13.54 -3.56 10.65
CA GLU A 226 -14.39 -4.02 9.56
C GLU A 226 -15.26 -2.90 9.00
N GLY A 227 -15.38 -2.88 7.67
CA GLY A 227 -16.29 -2.01 6.94
C GLY A 227 -17.74 -2.54 6.91
N ARG A 228 -18.62 -1.83 6.24
CA ARG A 228 -20.00 -2.26 6.04
C ARG A 228 -20.06 -3.45 5.08
N LEU A 229 -20.92 -4.43 5.37
CA LEU A 229 -21.19 -5.54 4.47
C LEU A 229 -21.79 -5.03 3.14
N VAL A 230 -22.77 -4.17 3.23
CA VAL A 230 -23.43 -3.59 2.06
C VAL A 230 -23.01 -2.15 1.92
N THR A 231 -22.53 -1.81 0.72
CA THR A 231 -22.27 -0.42 0.30
C THR A 231 -22.89 -0.21 -1.06
N GLY A 232 -23.23 1.02 -1.39
CA GLY A 232 -23.82 1.32 -2.69
C GLY A 232 -24.22 2.77 -2.81
N ASN A 233 -24.66 3.11 -4.00
CA ASN A 233 -25.12 4.45 -4.34
C ASN A 233 -26.23 4.39 -5.40
N VAL A 234 -27.06 5.42 -5.38
CA VAL A 234 -28.06 5.69 -6.41
C VAL A 234 -27.78 7.07 -6.95
N TRP A 235 -27.79 7.21 -8.27
CA TRP A 235 -27.59 8.51 -8.92
C TRP A 235 -28.44 8.66 -10.17
N ALA A 236 -28.72 9.89 -10.53
CA ALA A 236 -29.33 10.26 -11.78
C ALA A 236 -28.43 11.21 -12.56
N ASP A 237 -28.36 11.03 -13.85
CA ASP A 237 -27.58 11.87 -14.76
C ASP A 237 -28.27 12.01 -16.12
N ASN A 238 -27.73 12.90 -16.95
CA ASN A 238 -28.17 13.11 -18.32
C ASN A 238 -27.13 12.64 -19.37
N TYR A 239 -26.29 11.66 -18.99
CA TYR A 239 -25.21 11.13 -19.84
C TYR A 239 -25.64 9.93 -20.70
N GLY A 240 -26.92 9.67 -20.80
CA GLY A 240 -27.47 8.66 -21.69
C GLY A 240 -27.30 9.04 -23.16
N ASN A 241 -27.38 8.04 -24.04
CA ASN A 241 -27.40 8.26 -25.48
C ASN A 241 -28.68 9.00 -25.89
N HIS A 242 -28.59 9.92 -26.84
CA HIS A 242 -29.74 10.70 -27.31
C HIS A 242 -30.87 9.83 -27.83
N TYR A 243 -30.56 8.73 -28.52
CA TYR A 243 -31.57 7.83 -29.14
C TYR A 243 -32.23 6.87 -28.17
N THR A 244 -31.62 6.57 -27.03
CA THR A 244 -32.19 5.68 -26.00
C THR A 244 -32.55 6.41 -24.72
N GLY A 245 -32.52 7.74 -24.74
CA GLY A 245 -32.81 8.61 -23.61
C GLY A 245 -31.59 9.10 -22.87
N SER A 246 -31.44 10.42 -22.84
CA SER A 246 -30.32 11.08 -22.15
C SER A 246 -30.42 10.97 -20.64
N GLY A 247 -31.62 11.09 -20.06
CA GLY A 247 -31.83 10.95 -18.62
C GLY A 247 -31.72 9.50 -18.16
N ARG A 248 -30.84 9.23 -17.19
CA ARG A 248 -30.61 7.89 -16.63
C ARG A 248 -30.77 7.89 -15.12
N LEU A 249 -31.34 6.81 -14.60
CA LEU A 249 -31.28 6.45 -13.20
C LEU A 249 -30.45 5.19 -13.05
N SER A 250 -29.48 5.23 -12.15
CA SER A 250 -28.55 4.14 -11.93
C SER A 250 -28.44 3.78 -10.46
N VAL A 251 -28.21 2.50 -10.18
CA VAL A 251 -27.97 1.96 -8.84
C VAL A 251 -26.75 1.04 -8.90
N ALA A 252 -25.90 1.12 -7.89
CA ALA A 252 -24.83 0.16 -7.62
C ALA A 252 -24.93 -0.33 -6.18
N ALA A 253 -24.77 -1.63 -6.00
CA ALA A 253 -24.71 -2.28 -4.69
C ALA A 253 -23.52 -3.23 -4.66
N ASN A 254 -22.78 -3.21 -3.55
CA ASN A 254 -21.65 -4.07 -3.29
C ASN A 254 -21.88 -4.86 -2.01
N LEU A 255 -21.57 -6.15 -2.05
CA LEU A 255 -21.43 -6.99 -0.87
C LEU A 255 -19.93 -7.18 -0.60
N ASN A 256 -19.45 -6.60 0.49
CA ASN A 256 -18.03 -6.59 0.86
C ASN A 256 -17.70 -7.77 1.77
N SER A 257 -16.98 -8.73 1.26
CA SER A 257 -16.56 -9.95 1.97
C SER A 257 -17.74 -10.77 2.53
N PRO A 258 -18.76 -11.12 1.74
CA PRO A 258 -19.87 -11.93 2.22
C PRO A 258 -19.43 -13.32 2.70
N THR A 259 -18.36 -13.89 2.18
CA THR A 259 -17.85 -15.20 2.58
C THR A 259 -16.76 -15.14 3.65
N GLY A 260 -16.26 -13.94 3.96
CA GLY A 260 -15.17 -13.73 4.91
C GLY A 260 -13.75 -13.82 4.33
N TYR A 261 -13.61 -14.08 3.04
CA TYR A 261 -12.31 -14.23 2.37
C TYR A 261 -11.79 -12.95 1.71
N GLY A 262 -12.47 -11.80 1.89
CA GLY A 262 -12.14 -10.56 1.20
C GLY A 262 -12.67 -10.53 -0.23
N ASP A 263 -13.73 -11.25 -0.51
CA ASP A 263 -14.43 -11.28 -1.79
C ASP A 263 -15.34 -10.05 -1.95
N LEU A 264 -15.58 -9.65 -3.18
CA LEU A 264 -16.47 -8.54 -3.53
C LEU A 264 -17.49 -9.01 -4.55
N TRP A 265 -18.76 -8.86 -4.22
CA TRP A 265 -19.85 -9.08 -5.16
C TRP A 265 -20.50 -7.75 -5.50
N THR A 266 -20.73 -7.51 -6.79
CA THR A 266 -21.24 -6.24 -7.28
C THR A 266 -22.51 -6.45 -8.11
N LEU A 267 -23.48 -5.59 -7.92
CA LEU A 267 -24.67 -5.49 -8.76
C LEU A 267 -24.82 -4.05 -9.21
N THR A 268 -24.91 -3.83 -10.51
CA THR A 268 -25.25 -2.51 -11.06
C THR A 268 -26.46 -2.62 -11.97
N ALA A 269 -27.34 -1.64 -11.93
CA ALA A 269 -28.43 -1.52 -12.87
C ALA A 269 -28.59 -0.06 -13.29
N SER A 270 -29.00 0.16 -14.54
CA SER A 270 -29.26 1.49 -15.07
C SER A 270 -30.45 1.46 -16.01
N LYS A 271 -31.26 2.51 -15.96
CA LYS A 271 -32.43 2.66 -16.81
C LYS A 271 -32.58 4.07 -17.36
N SER A 272 -32.87 4.17 -18.65
CA SER A 272 -33.33 5.39 -19.33
C SER A 272 -34.69 5.10 -20.02
N SER A 273 -35.19 6.01 -20.83
CA SER A 273 -36.45 5.81 -21.57
C SER A 273 -36.41 4.61 -22.53
N GLY A 274 -35.29 4.41 -23.23
CA GLY A 274 -35.10 3.35 -24.22
C GLY A 274 -33.92 2.40 -23.88
N MET A 275 -33.40 2.38 -22.66
CA MET A 275 -32.31 1.45 -22.29
C MET A 275 -32.54 0.88 -20.88
N THR A 276 -32.33 -0.40 -20.76
CA THR A 276 -32.18 -1.06 -19.45
C THR A 276 -30.91 -1.87 -19.45
N SER A 277 -30.09 -1.73 -18.42
CA SER A 277 -28.88 -2.51 -18.27
C SER A 277 -28.72 -3.07 -16.87
N GLY A 278 -28.10 -4.24 -16.77
CA GLY A 278 -27.77 -4.87 -15.52
C GLY A 278 -26.39 -5.56 -15.63
N ARG A 279 -25.63 -5.55 -14.54
CA ARG A 279 -24.38 -6.30 -14.42
C ARG A 279 -24.26 -6.89 -13.02
N PHE A 280 -23.92 -8.16 -12.98
CA PHE A 280 -23.50 -8.84 -11.77
C PHE A 280 -22.05 -9.28 -11.93
N GLY A 281 -21.25 -9.16 -10.87
CA GLY A 281 -19.87 -9.58 -10.86
C GLY A 281 -19.42 -10.05 -9.49
N ALA A 282 -18.44 -10.94 -9.47
CA ALA A 282 -17.79 -11.42 -8.27
C ALA A 282 -16.27 -11.40 -8.46
N ILE A 283 -15.54 -10.96 -7.44
CA ILE A 283 -14.09 -10.90 -7.39
C ILE A 283 -13.64 -11.57 -6.10
N VAL A 284 -12.63 -12.43 -6.19
CA VAL A 284 -12.01 -13.05 -5.02
C VAL A 284 -10.51 -12.78 -5.01
N PRO A 285 -9.91 -12.51 -3.84
CA PRO A 285 -8.46 -12.39 -3.72
C PRO A 285 -7.80 -13.76 -3.88
N VAL A 286 -6.64 -13.79 -4.52
CA VAL A 286 -5.84 -14.99 -4.76
C VAL A 286 -4.41 -14.76 -4.28
N GLY A 287 -3.92 -15.68 -3.45
CA GLY A 287 -2.60 -15.57 -2.85
C GLY A 287 -2.55 -14.53 -1.72
N SER A 288 -1.35 -14.06 -1.42
CA SER A 288 -1.04 -13.11 -0.33
C SER A 288 -0.57 -11.74 -0.83
N ARG A 289 -0.21 -11.65 -2.12
CA ARG A 289 0.40 -10.46 -2.73
C ARG A 289 -0.58 -9.52 -3.43
N GLY A 290 -1.90 -9.68 -3.20
CA GLY A 290 -2.93 -8.82 -3.77
C GLY A 290 -3.45 -9.25 -5.14
N GLY A 291 -3.15 -10.48 -5.60
CA GLY A 291 -3.75 -11.06 -6.79
C GLY A 291 -5.26 -11.17 -6.64
N ARG A 292 -6.00 -10.98 -7.72
CA ARG A 292 -7.47 -11.09 -7.76
C ARG A 292 -7.90 -11.79 -9.02
N VAL A 293 -8.95 -12.60 -8.91
CA VAL A 293 -9.66 -13.18 -10.05
C VAL A 293 -11.14 -12.90 -9.93
N GLY A 294 -11.81 -12.81 -11.05
CA GLY A 294 -13.23 -12.51 -11.02
C GLY A 294 -13.96 -12.95 -12.29
N ALA A 295 -15.28 -12.93 -12.20
CA ALA A 295 -16.16 -13.13 -13.33
C ALA A 295 -17.31 -12.13 -13.25
N SER A 296 -17.87 -11.78 -14.40
CA SER A 296 -19.06 -10.95 -14.47
C SER A 296 -19.94 -11.31 -15.65
N TYR A 297 -21.21 -11.01 -15.51
CA TYR A 297 -22.20 -11.08 -16.58
C TYR A 297 -22.96 -9.76 -16.64
N SER A 298 -23.12 -9.22 -17.85
CA SER A 298 -23.91 -8.02 -18.09
C SER A 298 -24.86 -8.21 -19.26
N GLU A 299 -26.02 -7.58 -19.15
CA GLU A 299 -27.02 -7.51 -20.21
C GLU A 299 -27.49 -6.07 -20.38
N VAL A 300 -27.60 -5.64 -21.63
CA VAL A 300 -28.13 -4.35 -22.02
C VAL A 300 -29.19 -4.60 -23.05
N SER A 301 -30.38 -4.06 -22.82
CA SER A 301 -31.47 -4.02 -23.79
C SER A 301 -31.76 -2.58 -24.18
N MET A 302 -31.85 -2.31 -25.46
CA MET A 302 -32.09 -1.01 -26.05
C MET A 302 -33.36 -1.06 -26.92
N ASP A 303 -34.17 -0.04 -26.84
CA ASP A 303 -35.35 0.19 -27.65
C ASP A 303 -35.27 1.60 -28.23
N PHE A 304 -35.25 1.68 -29.55
CA PHE A 304 -35.17 2.94 -30.29
C PHE A 304 -36.51 3.35 -30.88
N ALA A 305 -37.62 2.79 -30.36
CA ALA A 305 -38.95 2.99 -30.92
C ALA A 305 -39.31 4.46 -31.10
N GLY A 306 -39.61 4.84 -32.36
CA GLY A 306 -40.28 6.08 -32.72
C GLY A 306 -39.51 7.38 -32.62
N GLN A 307 -38.23 7.38 -32.29
CA GLN A 307 -37.50 8.65 -32.09
C GLN A 307 -36.82 9.22 -33.35
N VAL A 308 -36.46 8.42 -34.33
CA VAL A 308 -35.69 8.88 -35.51
C VAL A 308 -36.31 8.37 -36.81
N ILE A 309 -36.87 7.18 -36.81
CA ILE A 309 -37.48 6.53 -37.98
C ILE A 309 -38.75 5.83 -37.49
N PRO A 310 -39.83 5.79 -38.28
CA PRO A 310 -41.06 5.11 -37.91
C PRO A 310 -40.97 3.58 -38.05
N VAL A 311 -39.91 3.01 -37.49
CA VAL A 311 -39.54 1.60 -37.56
C VAL A 311 -39.10 1.17 -36.15
N ASN A 312 -39.60 0.04 -35.67
CA ASN A 312 -39.21 -0.51 -34.40
C ASN A 312 -37.79 -1.11 -34.50
N LEU A 313 -36.86 -0.51 -33.82
CA LEU A 313 -35.49 -1.00 -33.69
C LEU A 313 -35.25 -1.40 -32.25
N ASP A 314 -34.83 -2.61 -32.01
CA ASP A 314 -34.39 -3.06 -30.70
C ASP A 314 -33.03 -3.75 -30.75
N GLY A 315 -32.30 -3.67 -29.67
CA GLY A 315 -30.99 -4.26 -29.55
C GLY A 315 -30.76 -4.93 -28.21
N LYS A 316 -30.01 -6.02 -28.21
CA LYS A 316 -29.63 -6.74 -27.00
C LYS A 316 -28.13 -7.06 -27.03
N ALA A 317 -27.45 -6.70 -25.98
CA ALA A 317 -26.04 -7.04 -25.80
C ALA A 317 -25.87 -7.83 -24.49
N ARG A 318 -25.19 -8.96 -24.57
CA ARG A 318 -24.82 -9.79 -23.43
C ARG A 318 -23.31 -9.96 -23.41
N VAL A 319 -22.69 -9.81 -22.24
CA VAL A 319 -21.26 -9.99 -22.10
C VAL A 319 -20.99 -10.85 -20.85
N ALA A 320 -20.34 -11.97 -21.07
CA ALA A 320 -19.76 -12.78 -20.00
C ALA A 320 -18.24 -12.56 -19.99
N SER A 321 -17.68 -12.27 -18.83
CA SER A 321 -16.26 -11.95 -18.67
C SER A 321 -15.64 -12.76 -17.54
N VAL A 322 -14.41 -13.22 -17.75
CA VAL A 322 -13.51 -13.68 -16.69
C VAL A 322 -12.26 -12.81 -16.72
N PHE A 323 -11.74 -12.46 -15.55
CA PHE A 323 -10.59 -11.57 -15.48
C PHE A 323 -9.71 -11.86 -14.27
N ALA A 324 -8.46 -11.48 -14.39
CA ALA A 324 -7.48 -11.57 -13.32
C ALA A 324 -6.64 -10.28 -13.26
N SER A 325 -6.15 -9.96 -12.08
CA SER A 325 -5.19 -8.87 -11.90
C SER A 325 -4.16 -9.21 -10.83
N TYR A 326 -2.95 -8.66 -11.01
CA TYR A 326 -1.85 -8.87 -10.07
C TYR A 326 -1.02 -7.58 -9.93
N PRO A 327 -0.81 -7.05 -8.71
CA PRO A 327 0.02 -5.88 -8.48
C PRO A 327 1.51 -6.25 -8.64
N LEU A 328 2.13 -5.79 -9.72
CA LEU A 328 3.57 -5.93 -9.93
C LEU A 328 4.36 -5.05 -8.96
N HIS A 329 3.86 -3.83 -8.73
CA HIS A 329 4.41 -2.90 -7.76
C HIS A 329 3.26 -2.27 -6.97
N ARG A 330 3.43 -2.17 -5.65
CA ARG A 330 2.46 -1.53 -4.74
C ARG A 330 3.20 -0.80 -3.64
N SER A 331 3.10 0.52 -3.61
CA SER A 331 3.65 1.38 -2.56
C SER A 331 2.66 2.50 -2.21
N ALA A 332 2.97 3.32 -1.22
CA ALA A 332 2.15 4.50 -0.89
C ALA A 332 2.13 5.55 -1.99
N THR A 333 3.16 5.60 -2.85
CA THR A 333 3.33 6.67 -3.84
C THR A 333 3.17 6.23 -5.28
N SER A 334 3.25 4.93 -5.58
CA SER A 334 3.12 4.43 -6.96
C SER A 334 2.64 2.99 -7.00
N ASN A 335 1.89 2.66 -8.05
CA ASN A 335 1.31 1.36 -8.27
C ASN A 335 1.50 0.95 -9.72
N VAL A 336 1.72 -0.34 -9.95
CA VAL A 336 1.68 -0.96 -11.27
C VAL A 336 0.91 -2.27 -11.18
N LEU A 337 -0.15 -2.40 -11.96
CA LEU A 337 -1.03 -3.56 -12.01
C LEU A 337 -0.96 -4.23 -13.37
N LEU A 338 -0.74 -5.53 -13.40
CA LEU A 338 -0.96 -6.38 -14.56
C LEU A 338 -2.39 -6.89 -14.54
N SER A 339 -3.09 -6.85 -15.67
CA SER A 339 -4.45 -7.36 -15.81
C SER A 339 -4.59 -8.22 -17.05
N GLY A 340 -5.49 -9.20 -17.00
CA GLY A 340 -5.90 -10.01 -18.13
C GLY A 340 -7.39 -10.26 -18.07
N SER A 341 -8.06 -10.25 -19.22
CA SER A 341 -9.49 -10.61 -19.32
C SER A 341 -9.78 -11.38 -20.59
N TYR A 342 -10.84 -12.19 -20.51
CA TYR A 342 -11.49 -12.80 -21.64
C TYR A 342 -12.97 -12.45 -21.60
N ASP A 343 -13.47 -11.87 -22.68
CA ASP A 343 -14.85 -11.43 -22.85
C ASP A 343 -15.51 -12.22 -23.97
N ALA A 344 -16.65 -12.82 -23.70
CA ALA A 344 -17.57 -13.40 -24.69
C ALA A 344 -18.79 -12.51 -24.80
N LYS A 345 -18.97 -11.90 -25.97
CA LYS A 345 -20.05 -10.94 -26.25
C LYS A 345 -21.01 -11.53 -27.28
N SER A 346 -22.32 -11.37 -27.03
CA SER A 346 -23.40 -11.68 -27.97
C SER A 346 -24.20 -10.40 -28.20
N LEU A 347 -24.25 -9.96 -29.45
CA LEU A 347 -24.83 -8.68 -29.86
C LEU A 347 -25.91 -8.94 -30.91
N GLN A 348 -27.16 -8.66 -30.59
CA GLN A 348 -28.32 -8.87 -31.46
C GLN A 348 -29.02 -7.54 -31.74
N HIS A 349 -29.34 -7.32 -32.97
CA HIS A 349 -30.19 -6.21 -33.42
C HIS A 349 -31.37 -6.75 -34.19
N ASN A 350 -32.57 -6.21 -33.89
CA ASN A 350 -33.79 -6.56 -34.58
C ASN A 350 -34.38 -5.30 -35.21
N ILE A 351 -35.05 -5.51 -36.34
CA ILE A 351 -35.83 -4.52 -37.09
C ILE A 351 -37.19 -5.10 -37.28
N GLU A 352 -38.25 -4.42 -36.83
CA GLU A 352 -39.67 -4.89 -36.92
C GLU A 352 -39.84 -6.33 -36.42
N GLY A 353 -39.15 -6.69 -35.32
CA GLY A 353 -39.18 -8.01 -34.72
C GLY A 353 -38.42 -9.10 -35.45
N SER A 354 -37.75 -8.79 -36.58
CA SER A 354 -36.90 -9.72 -37.31
C SER A 354 -35.43 -9.44 -37.00
N THR A 355 -34.62 -10.49 -36.78
CA THR A 355 -33.20 -10.34 -36.52
C THR A 355 -32.47 -9.83 -37.78
N ASP A 356 -31.96 -8.59 -37.70
CA ASP A 356 -31.17 -7.97 -38.76
C ASP A 356 -29.69 -8.26 -38.60
N SER A 357 -29.21 -8.40 -37.35
CA SER A 357 -27.82 -8.70 -37.03
C SER A 357 -27.72 -9.56 -35.79
N ASP A 358 -26.94 -10.63 -35.85
CA ASP A 358 -26.51 -11.49 -34.73
C ASP A 358 -25.03 -11.71 -34.82
N ARG A 359 -24.28 -11.17 -33.83
CA ARG A 359 -22.84 -11.13 -33.84
C ARG A 359 -22.30 -11.67 -32.53
N GLN A 360 -21.24 -12.46 -32.62
CA GLN A 360 -20.53 -12.97 -31.45
C GLN A 360 -19.09 -12.48 -31.50
N ILE A 361 -18.60 -11.94 -30.38
CA ILE A 361 -17.24 -11.44 -30.28
C ILE A 361 -16.57 -12.11 -29.10
N SER A 362 -15.42 -12.73 -29.38
CA SER A 362 -14.50 -13.23 -28.37
C SER A 362 -13.29 -12.30 -28.29
N LEU A 363 -12.92 -11.82 -27.10
CA LEU A 363 -11.86 -10.85 -26.93
C LEU A 363 -10.98 -11.22 -25.73
N PHE A 364 -9.70 -11.45 -25.97
CA PHE A 364 -8.68 -11.53 -24.94
C PHE A 364 -7.95 -10.18 -24.84
N THR A 365 -7.78 -9.67 -23.61
CA THR A 365 -7.07 -8.41 -23.35
C THR A 365 -6.01 -8.62 -22.28
N LEU A 366 -4.79 -8.13 -22.55
CA LEU A 366 -3.70 -8.03 -21.58
C LEU A 366 -3.38 -6.55 -21.35
N GLY A 367 -3.32 -6.12 -20.11
CA GLY A 367 -3.16 -4.72 -19.76
C GLY A 367 -2.14 -4.48 -18.66
N LEU A 368 -1.48 -3.33 -18.74
CA LEU A 368 -0.68 -2.73 -17.68
C LEU A 368 -1.30 -1.39 -17.31
N LEU A 369 -1.51 -1.19 -16.02
CA LEU A 369 -2.03 0.05 -15.47
C LEU A 369 -1.07 0.57 -14.40
N GLY A 370 -0.89 1.88 -14.33
CA GLY A 370 -0.09 2.48 -13.29
C GLY A 370 -0.63 3.84 -12.88
N ASP A 371 -0.39 4.17 -11.62
CA ASP A 371 -0.70 5.47 -11.05
C ASP A 371 0.33 5.83 -9.97
N GLY A 372 0.43 7.11 -9.68
CA GLY A 372 1.32 7.54 -8.62
C GLY A 372 1.39 9.05 -8.42
N LEU A 373 2.29 9.41 -7.50
CA LEU A 373 2.70 10.77 -7.20
C LEU A 373 4.06 11.03 -7.85
N ASP A 374 4.21 12.14 -8.51
CA ASP A 374 5.51 12.54 -9.04
C ASP A 374 6.27 13.46 -8.07
N ARG A 375 7.58 13.64 -8.32
CA ARG A 375 8.46 14.50 -7.49
C ARG A 375 8.06 15.97 -7.46
N PHE A 376 7.13 16.39 -8.30
CA PHE A 376 6.64 17.76 -8.39
C PHE A 376 5.27 17.96 -7.70
N GLY A 377 4.80 16.94 -6.97
CA GLY A 377 3.53 16.94 -6.24
C GLY A 377 2.30 16.75 -7.14
N GLY A 378 2.50 16.32 -8.38
CA GLY A 378 1.42 15.96 -9.28
C GLY A 378 1.05 14.48 -9.17
N THR A 379 -0.22 14.17 -9.45
CA THR A 379 -0.68 12.80 -9.64
C THR A 379 -0.67 12.44 -11.11
N TYR A 380 -0.26 11.24 -11.44
CA TYR A 380 -0.33 10.70 -12.80
C TYR A 380 -1.02 9.33 -12.81
N SER A 381 -1.61 9.01 -13.96
CA SER A 381 -2.07 7.64 -14.24
C SER A 381 -1.81 7.32 -15.71
N TRP A 382 -1.62 6.04 -15.99
CA TRP A 382 -1.46 5.54 -17.35
C TRP A 382 -2.03 4.13 -17.46
N ASN A 383 -2.47 3.77 -18.66
CA ASN A 383 -2.76 2.38 -19.03
C ASN A 383 -2.28 2.10 -20.44
N LEU A 384 -1.93 0.85 -20.67
CA LEU A 384 -1.64 0.28 -21.97
C LEU A 384 -2.26 -1.10 -22.02
N SER A 385 -3.10 -1.38 -23.03
CA SER A 385 -3.65 -2.72 -23.22
C SER A 385 -3.57 -3.18 -24.66
N LEU A 386 -3.27 -4.45 -24.80
CA LEU A 386 -3.26 -5.18 -26.07
C LEU A 386 -4.43 -6.13 -26.07
N ALA A 387 -5.25 -6.07 -27.09
CA ALA A 387 -6.41 -6.92 -27.25
C ALA A 387 -6.35 -7.67 -28.58
N SER A 388 -6.70 -8.93 -28.54
CA SER A 388 -6.81 -9.82 -29.69
C SER A 388 -8.15 -10.53 -29.63
N GLY A 389 -8.94 -10.46 -30.67
CA GLY A 389 -10.28 -11.00 -30.69
C GLY A 389 -10.71 -11.51 -32.07
N SER A 390 -11.88 -12.08 -32.11
CA SER A 390 -12.57 -12.40 -33.36
C SER A 390 -14.04 -12.05 -33.27
N ALA A 391 -14.56 -11.51 -34.35
CA ALA A 391 -15.99 -11.28 -34.54
C ALA A 391 -16.52 -12.35 -35.48
N ASP A 392 -17.64 -12.97 -35.13
CA ASP A 392 -18.37 -13.93 -35.93
C ASP A 392 -19.76 -13.36 -36.25
N LEU A 393 -20.03 -13.11 -37.51
CA LEU A 393 -21.26 -12.55 -38.02
C LEU A 393 -22.17 -13.61 -38.68
N SER A 394 -21.78 -14.88 -38.64
CA SER A 394 -22.49 -15.98 -39.29
C SER A 394 -23.91 -16.25 -38.74
N GLY A 395 -24.22 -15.72 -37.55
CA GLY A 395 -25.55 -15.80 -36.95
C GLY A 395 -26.66 -15.19 -37.79
N ASN A 396 -26.33 -14.27 -38.71
CA ASN A 396 -27.25 -13.73 -39.72
C ASN A 396 -26.57 -13.62 -41.09
N ALA A 397 -26.96 -14.47 -42.06
CA ALA A 397 -26.34 -14.54 -43.38
C ALA A 397 -26.41 -13.20 -44.17
N ALA A 398 -27.50 -12.48 -44.05
CA ALA A 398 -27.65 -11.20 -44.72
C ALA A 398 -26.73 -10.12 -44.11
N ASN A 399 -26.52 -10.14 -42.79
CA ASN A 399 -25.57 -9.28 -42.10
C ASN A 399 -24.14 -9.63 -42.51
N ALA A 400 -23.77 -10.91 -42.50
CA ALA A 400 -22.44 -11.37 -42.92
C ALA A 400 -22.13 -10.97 -44.37
N LEU A 401 -23.11 -11.09 -45.29
CA LEU A 401 -22.94 -10.65 -46.67
C LEU A 401 -22.74 -9.13 -46.79
N ARG A 402 -23.54 -8.33 -46.06
CA ARG A 402 -23.36 -6.87 -46.01
C ARG A 402 -21.99 -6.46 -45.48
N ASP A 403 -21.53 -7.13 -44.43
CA ASP A 403 -20.21 -6.87 -43.86
C ASP A 403 -19.08 -7.19 -44.86
N ASN A 404 -19.17 -8.33 -45.54
CA ASN A 404 -18.13 -8.78 -46.49
C ASN A 404 -17.93 -7.82 -47.66
N ILE A 405 -19.00 -7.21 -48.16
CA ILE A 405 -18.94 -6.22 -49.25
C ILE A 405 -18.70 -4.78 -48.72
N GLY A 406 -18.84 -4.53 -47.43
CA GLY A 406 -18.76 -3.21 -46.78
C GLY A 406 -17.63 -3.13 -45.75
N ALA A 407 -18.00 -3.22 -44.48
CA ALA A 407 -17.11 -2.93 -43.34
C ALA A 407 -16.00 -3.96 -43.13
N ARG A 408 -16.22 -5.22 -43.49
CA ARG A 408 -15.26 -6.34 -43.36
C ARG A 408 -14.73 -6.48 -41.97
N THR A 409 -15.66 -6.59 -41.02
CA THR A 409 -15.35 -6.71 -39.58
C THR A 409 -15.38 -8.14 -39.10
N ASP A 410 -15.91 -9.06 -39.92
CA ASP A 410 -15.91 -10.49 -39.64
C ASP A 410 -14.49 -11.07 -39.58
N GLY A 411 -14.21 -11.89 -38.58
CA GLY A 411 -12.92 -12.54 -38.43
C GLY A 411 -12.06 -11.91 -37.33
N HIS A 412 -10.75 -12.19 -37.44
CA HIS A 412 -9.78 -11.81 -36.41
C HIS A 412 -9.42 -10.32 -36.45
N PHE A 413 -9.27 -9.73 -35.28
CA PHE A 413 -8.79 -8.36 -35.13
C PHE A 413 -7.87 -8.19 -33.94
N THR A 414 -7.04 -7.15 -33.99
CA THR A 414 -6.18 -6.71 -32.89
C THR A 414 -6.34 -5.22 -32.64
N LYS A 415 -6.24 -4.81 -31.40
CA LYS A 415 -6.23 -3.40 -31.05
C LYS A 415 -5.37 -3.11 -29.83
N THR A 416 -4.79 -1.91 -29.82
CA THR A 416 -4.04 -1.36 -28.69
C THR A 416 -4.79 -0.17 -28.15
N ASN A 417 -5.08 -0.16 -26.86
CA ASN A 417 -5.60 1.02 -26.18
C ASN A 417 -4.54 1.58 -25.25
N TYR A 418 -4.46 2.90 -25.22
CA TYR A 418 -3.56 3.63 -24.35
C TYR A 418 -4.24 4.84 -23.72
N ALA A 419 -3.84 5.18 -22.52
CA ALA A 419 -4.19 6.44 -21.89
C ALA A 419 -3.09 6.88 -20.93
N VAL A 420 -2.89 8.18 -20.84
CA VAL A 420 -2.05 8.83 -19.86
C VAL A 420 -2.74 10.09 -19.38
N SER A 421 -2.67 10.36 -18.09
CA SER A 421 -3.15 11.63 -17.53
C SER A 421 -2.23 12.13 -16.43
N ARG A 422 -2.24 13.45 -16.23
CA ARG A 422 -1.53 14.10 -15.16
C ARG A 422 -2.32 15.29 -14.64
N LEU A 423 -2.43 15.39 -13.31
CA LEU A 423 -2.93 16.55 -12.60
C LEU A 423 -1.79 17.10 -11.72
N ALA A 424 -1.41 18.35 -11.91
CA ALA A 424 -0.32 18.94 -11.15
C ALA A 424 -0.63 20.37 -10.69
N PRO A 425 -0.18 20.79 -9.50
CA PRO A 425 -0.31 22.17 -9.04
C PRO A 425 0.57 23.11 -9.87
N ILE A 426 0.13 24.35 -10.05
CA ILE A 426 0.90 25.43 -10.68
C ILE A 426 1.45 26.32 -9.57
N GLY A 427 2.77 26.48 -9.48
CA GLY A 427 3.40 27.34 -8.47
C GLY A 427 3.66 26.63 -7.14
N GLY A 428 3.56 25.29 -7.08
CA GLY A 428 3.93 24.47 -5.93
C GLY A 428 2.76 23.98 -5.07
N ALA A 429 3.08 23.23 -4.03
CA ALA A 429 2.10 22.65 -3.11
C ALA A 429 1.31 23.78 -2.38
N GLY A 430 -0.02 23.61 -2.34
CA GLY A 430 -0.92 24.61 -1.73
C GLY A 430 -1.42 25.71 -2.68
N SER A 431 -0.97 25.72 -3.94
CA SER A 431 -1.53 26.62 -4.94
C SER A 431 -3.00 26.31 -5.22
N PRO A 432 -3.89 27.32 -5.33
CA PRO A 432 -5.26 27.09 -5.73
C PRO A 432 -5.38 26.69 -7.22
N TRP A 433 -4.32 26.85 -8.01
CA TRP A 433 -4.30 26.55 -9.41
C TRP A 433 -3.65 25.20 -9.69
N SER A 434 -4.26 24.44 -10.56
CA SER A 434 -3.70 23.19 -11.11
C SER A 434 -4.01 23.08 -12.60
N TRP A 435 -3.19 22.31 -13.31
CA TRP A 435 -3.46 21.92 -14.68
C TRP A 435 -3.70 20.42 -14.75
N TYR A 436 -4.56 20.03 -15.66
CA TYR A 436 -4.84 18.64 -16.00
C TYR A 436 -4.61 18.44 -17.48
N ALA A 437 -3.84 17.42 -17.82
CA ALA A 437 -3.68 16.97 -19.20
C ALA A 437 -3.96 15.48 -19.28
N ALA A 438 -4.66 15.06 -20.33
CA ALA A 438 -4.90 13.65 -20.61
C ALA A 438 -4.86 13.41 -22.11
N LEU A 439 -4.27 12.26 -22.47
CA LEU A 439 -4.27 11.72 -23.83
C LEU A 439 -4.73 10.27 -23.74
N SER A 440 -5.72 9.90 -24.56
CA SER A 440 -6.16 8.51 -24.69
C SER A 440 -6.39 8.19 -26.16
N GLY A 441 -6.29 6.91 -26.51
CA GLY A 441 -6.53 6.51 -27.88
C GLY A 441 -6.57 5.00 -28.07
N GLN A 442 -6.93 4.63 -29.29
CA GLN A 442 -6.98 3.28 -29.80
C GLN A 442 -6.29 3.21 -31.16
N LEU A 443 -5.49 2.17 -31.35
CA LEU A 443 -4.93 1.78 -32.65
C LEU A 443 -5.43 0.39 -32.98
N ALA A 444 -6.07 0.23 -34.12
CA ALA A 444 -6.58 -1.05 -34.61
C ALA A 444 -5.76 -1.55 -35.77
N GLY A 445 -5.50 -2.84 -35.79
CA GLY A 445 -4.82 -3.51 -36.91
C GLY A 445 -5.75 -3.89 -38.05
N ASN A 446 -7.07 -3.92 -37.78
CA ASN A 446 -8.12 -4.34 -38.72
C ASN A 446 -9.34 -3.44 -38.55
N ASN A 447 -10.31 -3.56 -39.45
CA ASN A 447 -11.62 -2.97 -39.22
C ASN A 447 -12.30 -3.64 -38.02
N LEU A 448 -12.94 -2.86 -37.19
CA LEU A 448 -13.55 -3.33 -35.95
C LEU A 448 -15.08 -3.30 -36.04
N ASP A 449 -15.69 -4.28 -35.40
CA ASP A 449 -17.12 -4.23 -35.10
C ASP A 449 -17.46 -2.90 -34.37
N PRO A 450 -18.62 -2.29 -34.62
CA PRO A 450 -19.05 -1.08 -33.93
C PRO A 450 -18.92 -1.10 -32.40
N ALA A 451 -19.09 -2.29 -31.78
CA ALA A 451 -18.96 -2.46 -30.34
C ALA A 451 -17.49 -2.38 -29.83
N GLU A 452 -16.52 -2.44 -30.74
CA GLU A 452 -15.08 -2.42 -30.44
C GLU A 452 -14.39 -1.11 -30.85
N LYS A 453 -15.14 -0.19 -31.51
CA LYS A 453 -14.60 1.08 -31.99
C LYS A 453 -14.34 2.09 -30.88
N PHE A 454 -13.38 2.97 -31.12
CA PHE A 454 -13.09 4.10 -30.24
C PHE A 454 -14.15 5.19 -30.43
N GLN A 455 -14.74 5.66 -29.32
CA GLN A 455 -15.78 6.69 -29.30
C GLN A 455 -15.22 8.04 -28.85
N LEU A 456 -15.63 9.12 -29.49
CA LEU A 456 -15.14 10.49 -29.22
C LEU A 456 -16.16 11.37 -28.48
N GLY A 457 -17.46 11.17 -28.67
CA GLY A 457 -18.51 12.00 -28.06
C GLY A 457 -18.81 11.63 -26.60
N GLY A 458 -19.46 12.55 -25.91
CA GLY A 458 -19.98 12.36 -24.56
C GLY A 458 -19.16 13.01 -23.45
N PRO A 459 -19.57 12.86 -22.17
CA PRO A 459 -18.98 13.56 -21.03
C PRO A 459 -17.54 13.21 -20.75
N ASN A 460 -17.10 12.02 -21.15
CA ASN A 460 -15.71 11.56 -21.01
C ASN A 460 -14.87 11.77 -22.29
N GLY A 461 -15.50 12.30 -23.33
CA GLY A 461 -14.88 12.59 -24.62
C GLY A 461 -14.92 14.07 -24.96
N VAL A 462 -15.30 14.38 -26.19
CA VAL A 462 -15.56 15.75 -26.64
C VAL A 462 -16.96 16.15 -26.13
N ARG A 463 -17.00 16.93 -25.05
CA ARG A 463 -18.22 17.24 -24.27
C ARG A 463 -19.31 17.99 -25.05
N ALA A 464 -18.93 18.63 -26.16
CA ALA A 464 -19.88 19.33 -27.02
C ALA A 464 -20.74 18.39 -27.88
N TYR A 465 -20.39 17.13 -27.96
CA TYR A 465 -21.09 16.13 -28.77
C TYR A 465 -21.77 15.06 -27.90
N PRO A 466 -22.91 14.55 -28.32
CA PRO A 466 -23.60 13.45 -27.64
C PRO A 466 -22.77 12.17 -27.61
N VAL A 467 -23.12 11.26 -26.69
CA VAL A 467 -22.54 9.91 -26.64
C VAL A 467 -22.91 9.16 -27.94
N GLY A 468 -21.90 8.57 -28.59
CA GLY A 468 -22.09 7.76 -29.80
C GLY A 468 -22.05 8.54 -31.12
N GLU A 469 -21.81 9.87 -31.09
CA GLU A 469 -21.75 10.69 -32.34
C GLU A 469 -20.56 10.36 -33.21
N ALA A 470 -19.36 10.22 -32.71
CA ALA A 470 -18.19 9.92 -33.52
C ALA A 470 -17.48 8.69 -33.01
N PHE A 471 -17.19 7.76 -33.90
CA PHE A 471 -16.46 6.54 -33.59
C PHE A 471 -15.57 6.11 -34.76
N GLY A 472 -14.46 5.44 -34.47
CA GLY A 472 -13.51 4.95 -35.48
C GLY A 472 -12.75 3.73 -34.97
N ASP A 473 -12.14 2.98 -35.89
CA ASP A 473 -11.31 1.83 -35.54
C ASP A 473 -10.07 2.29 -34.78
N SER A 474 -9.48 3.39 -35.23
CA SER A 474 -8.37 4.09 -34.57
C SER A 474 -8.74 5.54 -34.31
N GLY A 475 -8.26 6.09 -33.21
CA GLY A 475 -8.50 7.48 -32.85
C GLY A 475 -7.76 7.88 -31.58
N TYR A 476 -7.76 9.17 -31.30
CA TYR A 476 -7.23 9.72 -30.06
C TYR A 476 -8.06 10.89 -29.56
N LEU A 477 -7.98 11.12 -28.27
CA LEU A 477 -8.60 12.22 -27.56
C LEU A 477 -7.57 12.88 -26.66
N ALA A 478 -7.42 14.19 -26.77
CA ALA A 478 -6.58 14.99 -25.88
C ALA A 478 -7.44 15.98 -25.10
N ASN A 479 -7.23 16.04 -23.79
CA ASN A 479 -7.86 17.00 -22.90
C ASN A 479 -6.80 17.85 -22.21
N LEU A 480 -7.00 19.16 -22.19
CA LEU A 480 -6.17 20.09 -21.42
C LEU A 480 -7.09 21.03 -20.63
N GLU A 481 -6.90 21.10 -19.34
CA GLU A 481 -7.73 21.90 -18.44
C GLU A 481 -6.88 22.71 -17.48
N LEU A 482 -7.27 23.97 -17.25
CA LEU A 482 -6.82 24.78 -16.15
C LEU A 482 -7.89 24.74 -15.05
N ARG A 483 -7.51 24.36 -13.84
CA ARG A 483 -8.44 24.22 -12.71
C ARG A 483 -8.05 25.16 -11.59
N ARG A 484 -9.05 25.77 -10.95
CA ARG A 484 -8.86 26.59 -9.75
C ARG A 484 -9.73 26.08 -8.61
N SER A 485 -9.13 25.82 -7.48
CA SER A 485 -9.88 25.57 -6.22
C SER A 485 -10.44 26.90 -5.72
N LEU A 486 -11.76 26.96 -5.50
CA LEU A 486 -12.45 28.17 -5.01
C LEU A 486 -12.48 28.27 -3.47
N GLY A 487 -11.59 27.55 -2.80
CA GLY A 487 -11.51 27.49 -1.34
C GLY A 487 -12.35 26.33 -0.77
N SER A 488 -11.81 25.69 0.25
CA SER A 488 -12.63 24.89 1.17
C SER A 488 -13.14 25.86 2.24
N THR A 489 -14.42 26.08 2.26
CA THR A 489 -15.07 26.63 3.46
C THR A 489 -14.92 25.66 4.61
#